data_7eb8879933189b26951f20b8d373f17b
#
_entry.id   7eb8879933189b26951f20b8d373f17b
#
_cell.length_a   1.000
_cell.length_b   1.000
_cell.length_c   1.000
_cell.angle_alpha   90.00
_cell.angle_beta   90.00
_cell.angle_gamma   90.00
#
_symmetry.space_group_name_H-M   'P 1'
#
loop_
_entity.id
_entity.type
_entity.pdbx_description
1 polymer ?
#
loop_
_entity_poly.entity_id
_entity_poly.type
_entity_poly.pdbx_seq_one_letter_code
_entity_poly.pdbx_strand_id
1 'polypeptide(L)'
;LNLFYKLWHDSEQGLNEYKRIDVHWSDVPGRDEEWKEQTIRNTSEGQFRQEFECEFIGSTNTLISPSVLKRLVYETPVHQNEHVRVYEEPKENHIYTILVDTARGVSGDYSAFVVVDASDLPHKVVCCYQNNEIPPMQYPQIIESFAKSYNNAFVLVESNDIGMAVAETLHSDLEVDNILMSASKGRAGQVLSSGFGVGQQYLGVRTTKQVKRNGCLHLKTIIEKDQLIINDYKILEELTHFIQKNESFEAEGGNHDDLVMCLVLYGWLVVQDYYKELISSDIKKTIQDQNAKVIEDDMVPFGFIEDGISDIPDGYSQEGSW
;
A
#
# COMPACT_ATOMS: atom_id res chain seq x y z
N LEU A 1 -1.44 -12.05 -14.97
CA LEU A 1 -0.06 -12.02 -15.47
C LEU A 1 0.65 -13.30 -14.98
N ASN A 2 0.94 -14.21 -15.89
CA ASN A 2 1.58 -15.49 -15.57
C ASN A 2 3.11 -15.39 -15.71
N LEU A 3 3.83 -16.48 -15.37
CA LEU A 3 5.28 -16.54 -15.51
C LEU A 3 5.75 -16.17 -16.92
N PHE A 4 4.99 -16.54 -17.97
CA PHE A 4 5.33 -16.20 -19.33
C PHE A 4 5.31 -14.68 -19.57
N TYR A 5 4.30 -13.98 -19.07
CA TYR A 5 4.25 -12.51 -19.12
C TYR A 5 5.46 -11.87 -18.43
N LYS A 6 5.82 -12.38 -17.24
CA LYS A 6 7.00 -11.90 -16.51
C LYS A 6 8.26 -12.07 -17.35
N LEU A 7 8.51 -13.27 -17.88
CA LEU A 7 9.67 -13.55 -18.72
C LEU A 7 9.70 -12.68 -19.97
N TRP A 8 8.54 -12.41 -20.56
CA TRP A 8 8.40 -11.53 -21.73
C TRP A 8 8.75 -10.08 -21.38
N HIS A 9 8.20 -9.56 -20.30
CA HIS A 9 8.47 -8.20 -19.85
C HIS A 9 9.93 -8.02 -19.39
N ASP A 10 10.45 -8.95 -18.60
CA ASP A 10 11.86 -8.94 -18.18
C ASP A 10 12.81 -8.95 -19.39
N SER A 11 12.46 -9.69 -20.45
CA SER A 11 13.20 -9.65 -21.71
C SER A 11 13.12 -8.29 -22.42
N GLU A 12 11.98 -7.60 -22.32
CA GLU A 12 11.80 -6.26 -22.87
C GLU A 12 12.68 -5.24 -22.16
N GLN A 13 12.84 -5.37 -20.86
CA GLN A 13 13.69 -4.52 -20.03
C GLN A 13 15.17 -4.97 -20.04
N GLY A 14 15.50 -6.05 -20.72
CA GLY A 14 16.88 -6.59 -20.73
C GLY A 14 17.29 -7.28 -19.43
N LEU A 15 16.34 -7.66 -18.59
CA LEU A 15 16.57 -8.31 -17.29
C LEU A 15 16.79 -9.83 -17.39
N ASN A 16 16.62 -10.41 -18.58
CA ASN A 16 16.92 -11.82 -18.86
C ASN A 16 17.51 -12.00 -20.27
N GLU A 17 17.97 -13.23 -20.57
CA GLU A 17 18.62 -13.56 -21.84
C GLU A 17 17.65 -14.05 -22.93
N TYR A 18 16.34 -14.08 -22.67
CA TYR A 18 15.36 -14.54 -23.65
C TYR A 18 15.17 -13.54 -24.77
N LYS A 19 14.95 -14.09 -26.00
CA LYS A 19 14.56 -13.30 -27.18
C LYS A 19 13.07 -13.45 -27.39
N ARG A 20 12.39 -12.33 -27.46
CA ARG A 20 10.96 -12.29 -27.74
C ARG A 20 10.73 -12.57 -29.23
N ILE A 21 9.80 -13.45 -29.51
CA ILE A 21 9.28 -13.69 -30.85
C ILE A 21 7.76 -13.66 -30.73
N ASP A 22 7.16 -12.73 -31.43
CA ASP A 22 5.74 -12.55 -31.52
C ASP A 22 5.30 -12.85 -32.95
N VAL A 23 4.25 -13.65 -33.09
CA VAL A 23 3.71 -14.06 -34.38
C VAL A 23 2.22 -13.81 -34.38
N HIS A 24 1.84 -12.64 -34.86
CA HIS A 24 0.44 -12.29 -35.01
C HIS A 24 -0.24 -13.15 -36.07
N TRP A 25 -1.52 -13.45 -35.93
CA TRP A 25 -2.23 -14.32 -36.86
C TRP A 25 -2.15 -13.83 -38.32
N SER A 26 -2.13 -12.51 -38.56
CA SER A 26 -2.01 -11.91 -39.88
C SER A 26 -0.65 -12.13 -40.56
N ASP A 27 0.37 -12.48 -39.78
CA ASP A 27 1.71 -12.75 -40.29
C ASP A 27 1.85 -14.18 -40.83
N VAL A 28 0.83 -15.03 -40.60
CA VAL A 28 0.80 -16.42 -41.00
C VAL A 28 0.11 -16.55 -42.35
N PRO A 29 0.80 -17.03 -43.41
CA PRO A 29 0.20 -17.21 -44.74
C PRO A 29 -1.08 -18.07 -44.68
N GLY A 30 -2.13 -17.61 -45.37
CA GLY A 30 -3.41 -18.32 -45.45
C GLY A 30 -4.38 -18.03 -44.33
N ARG A 31 -4.04 -17.13 -43.40
CA ARG A 31 -4.95 -16.61 -42.40
C ARG A 31 -5.41 -15.22 -42.83
N ASP A 32 -6.68 -15.11 -43.18
CA ASP A 32 -7.38 -13.88 -43.58
C ASP A 32 -8.52 -13.54 -42.62
N GLU A 33 -9.25 -12.48 -42.88
CA GLU A 33 -10.39 -12.06 -42.05
C GLU A 33 -11.49 -13.14 -41.99
N GLU A 34 -11.70 -13.92 -43.07
CA GLU A 34 -12.65 -15.01 -43.06
C GLU A 34 -12.23 -16.14 -42.12
N TRP A 35 -10.94 -16.47 -42.12
CA TRP A 35 -10.34 -17.40 -41.16
C TRP A 35 -10.48 -16.89 -39.73
N LYS A 36 -10.25 -15.58 -39.47
CA LYS A 36 -10.43 -14.95 -38.17
C LYS A 36 -11.87 -15.11 -37.68
N GLU A 37 -12.85 -14.70 -38.50
CA GLU A 37 -14.27 -14.81 -38.10
C GLU A 37 -14.69 -16.26 -37.84
N GLN A 38 -14.22 -17.22 -38.66
CA GLN A 38 -14.49 -18.63 -38.46
C GLN A 38 -13.87 -19.13 -37.16
N THR A 39 -12.65 -18.74 -36.84
CA THR A 39 -11.95 -19.15 -35.63
C THR A 39 -12.63 -18.57 -34.39
N ILE A 40 -13.05 -17.29 -34.40
CA ILE A 40 -13.83 -16.68 -33.33
C ILE A 40 -15.16 -17.40 -33.09
N ARG A 41 -15.87 -17.80 -34.16
CA ARG A 41 -17.12 -18.57 -34.06
C ARG A 41 -16.92 -19.95 -33.44
N ASN A 42 -15.77 -20.58 -33.67
CA ASN A 42 -15.46 -21.91 -33.15
C ASN A 42 -14.87 -21.90 -31.75
N THR A 43 -14.38 -20.77 -31.29
CA THR A 43 -13.76 -20.60 -29.96
C THR A 43 -14.49 -19.49 -29.16
N SER A 44 -13.88 -18.38 -28.99
CA SER A 44 -14.45 -17.15 -28.50
C SER A 44 -13.53 -15.97 -28.90
N GLU A 45 -14.06 -14.75 -28.88
CA GLU A 45 -13.26 -13.56 -29.14
C GLU A 45 -12.09 -13.41 -28.16
N GLY A 46 -12.33 -13.69 -26.86
CA GLY A 46 -11.28 -13.67 -25.83
C GLY A 46 -10.18 -14.68 -26.10
N GLN A 47 -10.54 -15.93 -26.44
CA GLN A 47 -9.56 -16.97 -26.76
C GLN A 47 -8.81 -16.63 -28.04
N PHE A 48 -9.47 -16.10 -29.06
CA PHE A 48 -8.82 -15.67 -30.29
C PHE A 48 -7.77 -14.59 -30.03
N ARG A 49 -8.10 -13.57 -29.24
CA ARG A 49 -7.17 -12.50 -28.86
C ARG A 49 -5.95 -13.03 -28.10
N GLN A 50 -6.15 -13.97 -27.19
CA GLN A 50 -5.08 -14.55 -26.41
C GLN A 50 -4.14 -15.43 -27.25
N GLU A 51 -4.71 -16.30 -28.09
CA GLU A 51 -3.93 -17.30 -28.80
C GLU A 51 -3.38 -16.84 -30.16
N PHE A 52 -4.06 -15.88 -30.80
CA PHE A 52 -3.75 -15.48 -32.19
C PHE A 52 -3.43 -14.00 -32.35
N GLU A 53 -3.88 -13.11 -31.46
CA GLU A 53 -3.47 -11.70 -31.44
C GLU A 53 -2.35 -11.44 -30.43
N CYS A 54 -1.75 -12.48 -29.89
CA CYS A 54 -0.65 -12.40 -28.92
C CYS A 54 -0.98 -11.53 -27.68
N GLU A 55 -2.26 -11.42 -27.34
CA GLU A 55 -2.66 -10.64 -26.18
C GLU A 55 -2.50 -11.44 -24.90
N PHE A 56 -1.80 -10.87 -23.92
CA PHE A 56 -1.82 -11.38 -22.55
C PHE A 56 -3.15 -10.99 -21.92
N ILE A 57 -4.14 -11.84 -22.07
CA ILE A 57 -5.45 -11.66 -21.47
C ILE A 57 -5.46 -12.44 -20.16
N GLY A 58 -5.65 -11.72 -19.03
CA GLY A 58 -6.01 -12.35 -17.77
C GLY A 58 -7.43 -12.89 -17.81
N SER A 59 -7.89 -13.43 -16.70
CA SER A 59 -9.26 -13.92 -16.55
C SER A 59 -10.30 -12.88 -17.00
N THR A 60 -11.34 -13.31 -17.67
CA THR A 60 -12.48 -12.46 -18.00
C THR A 60 -13.24 -12.11 -16.72
N ASN A 61 -13.74 -10.88 -16.59
CA ASN A 61 -14.46 -10.37 -15.41
C ASN A 61 -13.56 -10.06 -14.19
N THR A 62 -12.30 -9.69 -14.41
CA THR A 62 -11.45 -9.17 -13.34
C THR A 62 -11.98 -7.85 -12.78
N LEU A 63 -11.65 -7.55 -11.52
CA LEU A 63 -12.00 -6.27 -10.89
C LEU A 63 -11.47 -5.10 -11.72
N ILE A 64 -10.21 -5.15 -12.11
CA ILE A 64 -9.54 -4.16 -12.96
C ILE A 64 -9.61 -4.63 -14.41
N SER A 65 -9.97 -3.73 -15.31
CA SER A 65 -10.07 -4.09 -16.73
C SER A 65 -8.72 -4.55 -17.31
N PRO A 66 -8.72 -5.53 -18.23
CA PRO A 66 -7.48 -6.02 -18.83
C PRO A 66 -6.63 -4.92 -19.48
N SER A 67 -7.26 -3.89 -20.04
CA SER A 67 -6.57 -2.75 -20.64
C SER A 67 -5.80 -1.91 -19.61
N VAL A 68 -6.34 -1.78 -18.40
CA VAL A 68 -5.65 -1.10 -17.28
C VAL A 68 -4.57 -1.98 -16.72
N LEU A 69 -4.84 -3.28 -16.49
CA LEU A 69 -3.83 -4.23 -16.00
C LEU A 69 -2.57 -4.28 -16.87
N LYS A 70 -2.73 -4.16 -18.20
CA LYS A 70 -1.60 -4.10 -19.13
C LYS A 70 -0.73 -2.85 -18.98
N ARG A 71 -1.28 -1.74 -18.48
CA ARG A 71 -0.53 -0.49 -18.25
C ARG A 71 0.23 -0.48 -16.94
N LEU A 72 -0.16 -1.33 -15.98
CA LEU A 72 0.51 -1.41 -14.69
C LEU A 72 1.89 -2.03 -14.88
N VAL A 73 2.89 -1.32 -14.39
CA VAL A 73 4.30 -1.71 -14.48
C VAL A 73 4.78 -2.06 -13.08
N TYR A 74 5.46 -3.19 -12.95
CA TYR A 74 6.13 -3.54 -11.70
C TYR A 74 7.60 -3.12 -11.72
N GLU A 75 8.15 -2.95 -10.54
CA GLU A 75 9.55 -2.58 -10.35
C GLU A 75 10.30 -3.69 -9.60
N THR A 76 11.62 -3.66 -9.68
CA THR A 76 12.46 -4.51 -8.84
C THR A 76 12.54 -3.88 -7.45
N PRO A 77 12.26 -4.64 -6.37
CA PRO A 77 12.36 -4.10 -5.02
C PRO A 77 13.81 -3.71 -4.69
N VAL A 78 13.98 -2.62 -3.94
CA VAL A 78 15.30 -2.18 -3.45
C VAL A 78 15.85 -3.14 -2.40
N HIS A 79 14.95 -3.74 -1.59
CA HIS A 79 15.28 -4.82 -0.67
C HIS A 79 14.24 -5.93 -0.79
N GLN A 80 14.71 -7.16 -0.83
CA GLN A 80 13.87 -8.34 -0.90
C GLN A 80 14.44 -9.47 -0.06
N ASN A 81 13.54 -10.15 0.66
CA ASN A 81 13.78 -11.47 1.22
C ASN A 81 12.62 -12.41 0.86
N GLU A 82 12.54 -13.57 1.49
CA GLU A 82 11.51 -14.57 1.23
C GLU A 82 10.08 -14.04 1.41
N HIS A 83 9.87 -13.16 2.41
CA HIS A 83 8.56 -12.71 2.84
C HIS A 83 8.32 -11.21 2.61
N VAL A 84 9.36 -10.40 2.49
CA VAL A 84 9.29 -8.94 2.40
C VAL A 84 9.83 -8.44 1.07
N ARG A 85 9.16 -7.47 0.49
CA ARG A 85 9.60 -6.72 -0.69
C ARG A 85 9.43 -5.24 -0.41
N VAL A 86 10.54 -4.50 -0.39
CA VAL A 86 10.58 -3.04 -0.17
C VAL A 86 10.89 -2.35 -1.50
N TYR A 87 10.06 -1.41 -1.89
CA TYR A 87 10.20 -0.62 -3.13
C TYR A 87 10.71 0.79 -2.85
N GLU A 88 10.32 1.37 -1.73
CA GLU A 88 10.85 2.65 -1.25
C GLU A 88 11.12 2.56 0.26
N GLU A 89 12.29 3.08 0.66
CA GLU A 89 12.61 3.26 2.07
C GLU A 89 11.74 4.35 2.71
N PRO A 90 11.49 4.27 4.02
CA PRO A 90 10.74 5.29 4.73
C PRO A 90 11.40 6.67 4.57
N LYS A 91 10.61 7.67 4.22
CA LYS A 91 11.04 9.07 4.08
C LYS A 91 10.56 9.87 5.28
N GLU A 92 11.41 10.75 5.79
CA GLU A 92 11.02 11.65 6.88
C GLU A 92 9.78 12.47 6.49
N ASN A 93 8.87 12.65 7.46
CA ASN A 93 7.65 13.42 7.30
C ASN A 93 6.62 12.86 6.30
N HIS A 94 6.82 11.65 5.80
CA HIS A 94 5.81 10.94 5.03
C HIS A 94 4.83 10.21 5.94
N ILE A 95 3.59 10.10 5.47
CA ILE A 95 2.50 9.43 6.17
C ILE A 95 2.28 8.07 5.52
N TYR A 96 2.38 7.03 6.33
CA TYR A 96 2.23 5.66 5.86
C TYR A 96 1.03 4.98 6.48
N THR A 97 0.45 4.06 5.75
CA THR A 97 -0.64 3.20 6.23
C THR A 97 -0.32 1.75 5.92
N ILE A 98 -0.47 0.89 6.92
CA ILE A 98 -0.32 -0.56 6.81
C ILE A 98 -1.71 -1.18 6.81
N LEU A 99 -2.01 -1.91 5.75
CA LEU A 99 -3.26 -2.66 5.58
C LEU A 99 -2.94 -4.13 5.82
N VAL A 100 -3.59 -4.74 6.78
CA VAL A 100 -3.24 -6.07 7.27
C VAL A 100 -4.38 -7.05 7.01
N ASP A 101 -4.07 -8.12 6.29
CA ASP A 101 -4.88 -9.32 6.15
C ASP A 101 -4.25 -10.46 6.94
N THR A 102 -5.06 -11.24 7.65
CA THR A 102 -4.57 -12.23 8.61
C THR A 102 -5.07 -13.63 8.28
N ALA A 103 -4.13 -14.57 8.14
CA ALA A 103 -4.42 -15.99 7.99
C ALA A 103 -4.17 -16.78 9.28
N ARG A 104 -4.72 -17.97 9.33
CA ARG A 104 -4.57 -18.88 10.49
C ARG A 104 -3.18 -19.51 10.61
N GLY A 105 -2.29 -19.32 9.63
CA GLY A 105 -0.96 -19.94 9.60
C GLY A 105 -1.00 -21.46 9.37
N VAL A 106 -2.09 -21.98 8.81
CA VAL A 106 -2.27 -23.41 8.51
C VAL A 106 -2.39 -23.54 7.01
N SER A 107 -1.33 -23.90 6.35
CA SER A 107 -1.13 -24.19 4.93
C SER A 107 -2.31 -23.85 3.99
N GLY A 108 -2.24 -22.73 3.33
CA GLY A 108 -3.21 -22.30 2.32
C GLY A 108 -3.21 -20.78 2.14
N ASP A 109 -3.73 -20.06 3.12
CA ASP A 109 -3.83 -18.60 3.05
C ASP A 109 -2.61 -17.93 3.69
N TYR A 110 -2.22 -16.77 3.17
CA TYR A 110 -1.08 -16.01 3.68
C TYR A 110 -1.53 -14.93 4.66
N SER A 111 -0.77 -14.77 5.75
CA SER A 111 -0.78 -13.51 6.47
C SER A 111 -0.02 -12.49 5.64
N ALA A 112 -0.67 -11.40 5.28
CA ALA A 112 -0.13 -10.40 4.38
C ALA A 112 -0.37 -8.98 4.90
N PHE A 113 0.55 -8.08 4.60
CA PHE A 113 0.30 -6.65 4.71
C PHE A 113 0.92 -5.88 3.55
N VAL A 114 0.33 -4.73 3.28
CA VAL A 114 0.82 -3.75 2.31
C VAL A 114 1.01 -2.43 3.01
N VAL A 115 2.17 -1.80 2.79
CA VAL A 115 2.44 -0.43 3.26
C VAL A 115 2.23 0.53 2.09
N VAL A 116 1.38 1.52 2.32
CA VAL A 116 1.08 2.57 1.34
C VAL A 116 1.58 3.91 1.86
N ASP A 117 2.38 4.61 1.07
CA ASP A 117 2.68 6.03 1.25
C ASP A 117 1.45 6.84 0.79
N ALA A 118 0.80 7.49 1.74
CA ALA A 118 -0.42 8.27 1.54
C ALA A 118 -0.20 9.78 1.62
N SER A 119 1.07 10.24 1.60
CA SER A 119 1.43 11.65 1.76
C SER A 119 0.93 12.51 0.60
N ASP A 120 1.17 12.07 -0.62
CA ASP A 120 0.86 12.79 -1.85
C ASP A 120 0.21 11.89 -2.89
N LEU A 121 -0.58 12.48 -3.79
CA LEU A 121 -1.11 11.75 -4.94
C LEU A 121 -0.10 11.76 -6.10
N PRO A 122 0.07 10.65 -6.80
CA PRO A 122 -0.52 9.33 -6.53
C PRO A 122 0.05 8.68 -5.28
N HIS A 123 -0.81 8.03 -4.47
CA HIS A 123 -0.36 7.18 -3.38
C HIS A 123 0.47 6.01 -3.92
N LYS A 124 1.37 5.44 -3.11
CA LYS A 124 2.29 4.40 -3.59
C LYS A 124 2.34 3.20 -2.65
N VAL A 125 2.32 2.01 -3.22
CA VAL A 125 2.69 0.80 -2.50
C VAL A 125 4.21 0.78 -2.36
N VAL A 126 4.71 0.88 -1.13
CA VAL A 126 6.15 0.99 -0.84
C VAL A 126 6.75 -0.26 -0.23
N CYS A 127 5.93 -1.11 0.40
CA CYS A 127 6.38 -2.38 0.96
C CYS A 127 5.25 -3.40 0.96
N CYS A 128 5.59 -4.67 0.74
CA CYS A 128 4.68 -5.81 0.83
C CYS A 128 5.30 -6.91 1.69
N TYR A 129 4.48 -7.52 2.52
CA TYR A 129 4.81 -8.72 3.29
C TYR A 129 3.80 -9.83 2.98
N GLN A 130 4.27 -11.07 2.90
CA GLN A 130 3.42 -12.24 2.69
C GLN A 130 4.10 -13.49 3.23
N ASN A 131 3.43 -14.21 4.15
CA ASN A 131 3.95 -15.42 4.76
C ASN A 131 2.81 -16.36 5.17
N ASN A 132 2.84 -17.62 4.74
CA ASN A 132 1.84 -18.63 5.05
C ASN A 132 2.25 -19.56 6.22
N GLU A 133 3.45 -19.39 6.78
CA GLU A 133 3.97 -20.22 7.85
C GLU A 133 4.04 -19.48 9.20
N ILE A 134 3.85 -18.15 9.19
CA ILE A 134 3.98 -17.34 10.41
C ILE A 134 2.88 -17.69 11.41
N PRO A 135 3.23 -18.03 12.68
CA PRO A 135 2.23 -18.19 13.72
C PRO A 135 1.50 -16.86 13.98
N PRO A 136 0.16 -16.87 14.12
CA PRO A 136 -0.62 -15.67 14.37
C PRO A 136 -0.15 -14.81 15.56
N MET A 137 0.42 -15.45 16.59
CA MET A 137 0.97 -14.77 17.78
C MET A 137 2.31 -14.05 17.54
N GLN A 138 3.01 -14.35 16.45
CA GLN A 138 4.26 -13.68 16.07
C GLN A 138 4.05 -12.58 15.02
N TYR A 139 2.94 -12.62 14.32
CA TYR A 139 2.64 -11.68 13.26
C TYR A 139 2.52 -10.22 13.77
N PRO A 140 1.90 -9.94 14.94
CA PRO A 140 1.83 -8.58 15.49
C PRO A 140 3.19 -7.92 15.69
N GLN A 141 4.23 -8.64 16.12
CA GLN A 141 5.58 -8.08 16.32
C GLN A 141 6.20 -7.63 14.99
N ILE A 142 5.91 -8.34 13.90
CA ILE A 142 6.38 -7.94 12.57
C ILE A 142 5.64 -6.67 12.13
N ILE A 143 4.32 -6.63 12.27
CA ILE A 143 3.52 -5.46 11.92
C ILE A 143 3.99 -4.23 12.71
N GLU A 144 4.20 -4.38 14.03
CA GLU A 144 4.69 -3.31 14.91
C GLU A 144 6.06 -2.78 14.47
N SER A 145 7.00 -3.68 14.14
CA SER A 145 8.32 -3.31 13.65
C SER A 145 8.24 -2.47 12.37
N PHE A 146 7.40 -2.87 11.42
CA PHE A 146 7.19 -2.10 10.19
C PHE A 146 6.44 -0.79 10.44
N ALA A 147 5.46 -0.77 11.34
CA ALA A 147 4.75 0.46 11.69
C ALA A 147 5.72 1.51 12.26
N LYS A 148 6.60 1.11 13.17
CA LYS A 148 7.65 1.99 13.71
C LYS A 148 8.64 2.46 12.64
N SER A 149 9.09 1.55 11.77
CA SER A 149 10.03 1.88 10.70
C SER A 149 9.45 2.88 9.70
N TYR A 150 8.16 2.78 9.41
CA TYR A 150 7.44 3.68 8.51
C TYR A 150 6.73 4.81 9.28
N ASN A 151 7.49 5.58 10.08
CA ASN A 151 7.07 6.80 10.79
C ASN A 151 5.86 6.62 11.71
N ASN A 152 5.76 5.51 12.43
CA ASN A 152 4.57 5.13 13.19
C ASN A 152 3.31 5.10 12.32
N ALA A 153 3.38 4.35 11.25
CA ALA A 153 2.31 4.22 10.26
C ALA A 153 0.94 3.92 10.91
N PHE A 154 -0.12 4.44 10.30
CA PHE A 154 -1.48 4.00 10.64
C PHE A 154 -1.66 2.54 10.28
N VAL A 155 -2.27 1.75 11.18
CA VAL A 155 -2.48 0.32 10.96
C VAL A 155 -3.96 0.00 10.89
N LEU A 156 -4.42 -0.56 9.78
CA LEU A 156 -5.78 -1.08 9.63
C LEU A 156 -5.72 -2.60 9.51
N VAL A 157 -6.24 -3.29 10.50
CA VAL A 157 -6.30 -4.76 10.53
C VAL A 157 -7.68 -5.24 10.08
N GLU A 158 -7.74 -6.25 9.20
CA GLU A 158 -8.95 -7.00 8.98
C GLU A 158 -9.27 -7.80 10.23
N SER A 159 -10.36 -7.44 10.93
CA SER A 159 -10.71 -8.02 12.24
C SER A 159 -11.63 -9.24 12.16
N ASN A 160 -11.70 -9.90 11.00
CA ASN A 160 -12.39 -11.17 10.88
C ASN A 160 -11.54 -12.27 11.53
N ASP A 161 -12.21 -13.29 12.07
CA ASP A 161 -11.59 -14.49 12.61
C ASP A 161 -10.40 -14.17 13.55
N ILE A 162 -9.18 -14.56 13.17
CA ILE A 162 -7.96 -14.38 13.99
C ILE A 162 -7.47 -12.92 14.00
N GLY A 163 -7.91 -12.10 13.04
CA GLY A 163 -7.47 -10.71 12.93
C GLY A 163 -7.83 -9.86 14.14
N MET A 164 -8.91 -10.19 14.86
CA MET A 164 -9.25 -9.52 16.11
C MET A 164 -8.15 -9.72 17.16
N ALA A 165 -7.65 -10.95 17.33
CA ALA A 165 -6.57 -11.23 18.28
C ALA A 165 -5.26 -10.53 17.89
N VAL A 166 -4.94 -10.45 16.59
CA VAL A 166 -3.81 -9.68 16.09
C VAL A 166 -3.95 -8.19 16.41
N ALA A 167 -5.13 -7.60 16.18
CA ALA A 167 -5.40 -6.21 16.49
C ALA A 167 -5.36 -5.92 18.00
N GLU A 168 -5.89 -6.82 18.83
CA GLU A 168 -5.83 -6.72 20.30
C GLU A 168 -4.38 -6.79 20.81
N THR A 169 -3.56 -7.71 20.30
CA THR A 169 -2.14 -7.81 20.67
C THR A 169 -1.38 -6.54 20.27
N LEU A 170 -1.61 -6.02 19.06
CA LEU A 170 -0.99 -4.76 18.62
C LEU A 170 -1.36 -3.59 19.54
N HIS A 171 -2.63 -3.48 19.90
CA HIS A 171 -3.12 -2.36 20.71
C HIS A 171 -2.75 -2.47 22.18
N SER A 172 -2.97 -3.65 22.79
CA SER A 172 -2.91 -3.81 24.25
C SER A 172 -1.55 -4.28 24.74
N ASP A 173 -0.86 -5.15 23.98
CA ASP A 173 0.40 -5.73 24.42
C ASP A 173 1.61 -4.99 23.83
N LEU A 174 1.52 -4.52 22.59
CA LEU A 174 2.60 -3.83 21.88
C LEU A 174 2.42 -2.30 21.86
N GLU A 175 1.33 -1.79 22.42
CA GLU A 175 1.05 -0.35 22.59
C GLU A 175 1.21 0.44 21.26
N VAL A 176 0.71 -0.13 20.16
CA VAL A 176 0.70 0.58 18.87
C VAL A 176 -0.42 1.60 18.86
N ASP A 177 -0.07 2.89 18.98
CA ASP A 177 -1.03 3.99 19.13
C ASP A 177 -1.88 4.25 17.89
N ASN A 178 -1.34 4.03 16.69
CA ASN A 178 -1.97 4.40 15.43
C ASN A 178 -2.82 3.28 14.82
N ILE A 179 -3.43 2.42 15.64
CA ILE A 179 -4.39 1.42 15.15
C ILE A 179 -5.71 2.11 14.86
N LEU A 180 -6.16 1.93 13.62
CA LEU A 180 -7.44 2.47 13.16
C LEU A 180 -8.60 1.62 13.67
N MET A 181 -9.63 2.30 14.16
CA MET A 181 -10.82 1.68 14.73
C MET A 181 -12.04 1.91 13.84
N SER A 182 -12.97 0.98 13.86
CA SER A 182 -14.26 1.12 13.19
C SER A 182 -15.42 1.12 14.17
N ALA A 183 -16.54 1.72 13.75
CA ALA A 183 -17.81 1.68 14.46
C ALA A 183 -18.94 1.31 13.51
N SER A 184 -19.97 0.65 14.03
CA SER A 184 -21.18 0.35 13.25
C SER A 184 -22.14 1.53 13.26
N LYS A 185 -22.51 2.03 12.07
CA LYS A 185 -23.41 3.19 11.92
C LYS A 185 -24.67 2.84 11.12
N GLY A 186 -25.54 2.07 11.71
CA GLY A 186 -26.85 1.73 11.16
C GLY A 186 -26.78 1.21 9.71
N ARG A 187 -27.50 1.86 8.78
CA ARG A 187 -27.53 1.48 7.35
C ARG A 187 -26.23 1.78 6.60
N ALA A 188 -25.38 2.66 7.11
CA ALA A 188 -24.07 2.96 6.49
C ALA A 188 -23.06 1.82 6.69
N GLY A 189 -23.37 0.85 7.56
CA GLY A 189 -22.46 -0.25 7.87
C GLY A 189 -21.31 0.20 8.76
N GLN A 190 -20.11 -0.30 8.50
CA GLN A 190 -18.91 0.09 9.23
C GLN A 190 -18.31 1.38 8.66
N VAL A 191 -17.96 2.29 9.56
CA VAL A 191 -17.25 3.53 9.26
C VAL A 191 -16.03 3.65 10.17
N LEU A 192 -15.01 4.33 9.72
CA LEU A 192 -13.84 4.61 10.54
C LEU A 192 -14.24 5.54 11.70
N SER A 193 -13.74 5.26 12.90
CA SER A 193 -14.08 5.97 14.13
C SER A 193 -12.92 6.79 14.66
N SER A 194 -13.21 7.98 15.14
CA SER A 194 -12.24 8.88 15.79
C SER A 194 -11.90 8.53 17.25
N GLY A 195 -12.39 7.41 17.76
CA GLY A 195 -12.25 7.11 19.20
C GLY A 195 -13.25 7.84 20.10
N PHE A 196 -13.83 8.95 19.61
CA PHE A 196 -14.83 9.75 20.34
C PHE A 196 -16.17 9.65 19.60
N GLY A 197 -17.14 8.96 20.17
CA GLY A 197 -18.45 8.86 19.54
C GLY A 197 -19.41 7.96 20.27
N VAL A 198 -20.67 8.05 19.87
CA VAL A 198 -21.75 7.21 20.39
C VAL A 198 -21.72 5.88 19.62
N GLY A 199 -21.33 4.80 20.30
CA GLY A 199 -21.38 3.46 19.74
C GLY A 199 -20.22 2.57 20.18
N GLN A 200 -20.38 1.27 19.95
CA GLN A 200 -19.33 0.29 20.20
C GLN A 200 -18.27 0.42 19.11
N GLN A 201 -17.02 0.56 19.54
CA GLN A 201 -15.86 0.63 18.67
C GLN A 201 -15.17 -0.73 18.63
N TYR A 202 -14.54 -1.01 17.49
CA TYR A 202 -13.80 -2.24 17.23
C TYR A 202 -12.44 -1.89 16.67
N LEU A 203 -11.41 -2.56 17.12
CA LEU A 203 -10.08 -2.47 16.54
C LEU A 203 -10.12 -3.01 15.11
N GLY A 204 -9.54 -2.25 14.16
CA GLY A 204 -9.57 -2.61 12.76
C GLY A 204 -10.96 -2.50 12.11
N VAL A 205 -11.18 -3.27 11.05
CA VAL A 205 -12.43 -3.31 10.30
C VAL A 205 -12.84 -4.76 10.00
N ARG A 206 -14.11 -5.06 10.20
CA ARG A 206 -14.65 -6.35 9.80
C ARG A 206 -15.02 -6.32 8.33
N THR A 207 -14.43 -7.18 7.51
CA THR A 207 -14.74 -7.29 6.08
C THR A 207 -16.10 -7.96 5.89
N THR A 208 -17.14 -7.14 5.95
CA THR A 208 -18.49 -7.51 5.55
C THR A 208 -18.64 -7.44 4.03
N LYS A 209 -19.69 -8.05 3.47
CA LYS A 209 -19.99 -7.91 2.02
C LYS A 209 -20.02 -6.46 1.56
N GLN A 210 -20.52 -5.54 2.40
CA GLN A 210 -20.59 -4.11 2.10
C GLN A 210 -19.20 -3.46 2.11
N VAL A 211 -18.36 -3.76 3.10
CA VAL A 211 -16.97 -3.25 3.18
C VAL A 211 -16.18 -3.75 1.99
N LYS A 212 -16.22 -5.06 1.68
CA LYS A 212 -15.53 -5.64 0.52
C LYS A 212 -15.99 -5.01 -0.79
N ARG A 213 -17.31 -4.90 -1.01
CA ARG A 213 -17.88 -4.28 -2.22
C ARG A 213 -17.45 -2.83 -2.39
N ASN A 214 -17.55 -2.03 -1.34
CA ASN A 214 -17.12 -0.62 -1.38
C ASN A 214 -15.60 -0.51 -1.61
N GLY A 215 -14.81 -1.33 -0.90
CA GLY A 215 -13.37 -1.40 -1.08
C GLY A 215 -12.98 -1.73 -2.52
N CYS A 216 -13.56 -2.77 -3.11
CA CYS A 216 -13.34 -3.13 -4.51
C CYS A 216 -13.70 -2.00 -5.47
N LEU A 217 -14.85 -1.34 -5.29
CA LEU A 217 -15.29 -0.23 -6.16
C LEU A 217 -14.32 0.95 -6.12
N HIS A 218 -13.89 1.33 -4.92
CA HIS A 218 -12.97 2.44 -4.75
C HIS A 218 -11.53 2.08 -5.17
N LEU A 219 -11.07 0.86 -4.88
CA LEU A 219 -9.78 0.36 -5.37
C LEU A 219 -9.72 0.43 -6.90
N LYS A 220 -10.77 -0.07 -7.58
CA LYS A 220 -10.90 0.06 -9.03
C LYS A 220 -10.76 1.51 -9.47
N THR A 221 -11.49 2.42 -8.82
CA THR A 221 -11.51 3.84 -9.18
C THR A 221 -10.14 4.49 -9.04
N ILE A 222 -9.40 4.24 -7.94
CA ILE A 222 -8.09 4.87 -7.71
C ILE A 222 -7.01 4.28 -8.63
N ILE A 223 -7.09 3.00 -9.00
CA ILE A 223 -6.19 2.39 -9.97
C ILE A 223 -6.48 2.93 -11.38
N GLU A 224 -7.74 2.96 -11.82
CA GLU A 224 -8.12 3.41 -13.15
C GLU A 224 -7.85 4.91 -13.39
N LYS A 225 -7.79 5.71 -12.30
CA LYS A 225 -7.44 7.14 -12.33
C LYS A 225 -5.95 7.42 -12.10
N ASP A 226 -5.11 6.39 -12.09
CA ASP A 226 -3.67 6.49 -11.82
C ASP A 226 -3.37 7.21 -10.48
N GLN A 227 -4.24 7.04 -9.47
CA GLN A 227 -4.10 7.62 -8.13
C GLN A 227 -3.41 6.68 -7.13
N LEU A 228 -3.14 5.45 -7.53
CA LEU A 228 -2.39 4.45 -6.75
C LEU A 228 -1.36 3.79 -7.65
N ILE A 229 -0.10 3.90 -7.29
CA ILE A 229 1.02 3.22 -7.95
C ILE A 229 1.25 1.89 -7.24
N ILE A 230 1.24 0.80 -8.00
CA ILE A 230 1.46 -0.55 -7.53
C ILE A 230 2.71 -1.09 -8.23
N ASN A 231 3.81 -1.17 -7.49
CA ASN A 231 5.10 -1.61 -8.03
C ASN A 231 5.34 -3.12 -7.82
N ASP A 232 4.50 -3.80 -7.04
CA ASP A 232 4.68 -5.19 -6.67
C ASP A 232 4.11 -6.16 -7.70
N TYR A 233 4.97 -7.04 -8.23
CA TYR A 233 4.57 -8.05 -9.23
C TYR A 233 3.50 -9.02 -8.69
N LYS A 234 3.60 -9.46 -7.42
CA LYS A 234 2.63 -10.42 -6.85
C LYS A 234 1.24 -9.79 -6.71
N ILE A 235 1.17 -8.51 -6.35
CA ILE A 235 -0.12 -7.79 -6.34
C ILE A 235 -0.71 -7.75 -7.76
N LEU A 236 0.12 -7.46 -8.77
CA LEU A 236 -0.36 -7.44 -10.15
C LEU A 236 -0.80 -8.82 -10.62
N GLU A 237 -0.09 -9.88 -10.21
CA GLU A 237 -0.47 -11.27 -10.47
C GLU A 237 -1.83 -11.60 -9.82
N GLU A 238 -2.01 -11.32 -8.54
CA GLU A 238 -3.29 -11.52 -7.84
C GLU A 238 -4.43 -10.72 -8.50
N LEU A 239 -4.21 -9.45 -8.89
CA LEU A 239 -5.22 -8.63 -9.58
C LEU A 239 -5.68 -9.25 -10.92
N THR A 240 -4.83 -9.98 -11.62
CA THR A 240 -5.22 -10.66 -12.87
C THR A 240 -6.10 -11.89 -12.65
N HIS A 241 -6.10 -12.43 -11.44
CA HIS A 241 -6.91 -13.59 -11.05
C HIS A 241 -8.02 -13.21 -10.05
N PHE A 242 -8.15 -11.92 -9.71
CA PHE A 242 -9.20 -11.43 -8.82
C PHE A 242 -10.47 -11.14 -9.62
N ILE A 243 -11.32 -12.14 -9.72
CA ILE A 243 -12.49 -12.18 -10.61
C ILE A 243 -13.81 -11.97 -9.86
N GLN A 244 -14.79 -11.48 -10.60
CA GLN A 244 -16.15 -11.41 -10.09
C GLN A 244 -16.75 -12.82 -9.99
N LYS A 245 -17.20 -13.18 -8.79
CA LYS A 245 -17.92 -14.41 -8.53
C LYS A 245 -19.20 -14.07 -7.76
N ASN A 246 -20.34 -14.32 -8.40
CA ASN A 246 -21.64 -13.87 -7.90
C ASN A 246 -21.69 -12.34 -7.69
N GLU A 247 -21.96 -11.89 -6.46
CA GLU A 247 -22.04 -10.47 -6.07
C GLU A 247 -20.73 -9.95 -5.42
N SER A 248 -19.64 -10.71 -5.46
CA SER A 248 -18.37 -10.40 -4.83
C SER A 248 -17.22 -10.58 -5.80
N PHE A 249 -16.00 -10.26 -5.34
CA PHE A 249 -14.76 -10.56 -6.03
C PHE A 249 -13.92 -11.48 -5.13
N GLU A 250 -13.25 -12.45 -5.74
CA GLU A 250 -12.34 -13.36 -5.04
C GLU A 250 -11.31 -13.93 -6.02
N ALA A 251 -10.27 -14.55 -5.50
CA ALA A 251 -9.28 -15.23 -6.34
C ALA A 251 -9.93 -16.37 -7.13
N GLU A 252 -9.53 -16.52 -8.39
CA GLU A 252 -9.85 -17.69 -9.20
C GLU A 252 -9.24 -18.94 -8.58
N GLY A 253 -9.95 -20.09 -8.68
CA GLY A 253 -9.54 -21.30 -7.99
C GLY A 253 -8.08 -21.69 -8.17
N GLY A 254 -7.38 -21.89 -7.07
CA GLY A 254 -5.93 -22.19 -7.02
C GLY A 254 -5.00 -20.99 -6.96
N ASN A 255 -5.53 -19.76 -6.95
CA ASN A 255 -4.79 -18.52 -6.77
C ASN A 255 -5.10 -17.89 -5.40
N HIS A 256 -4.32 -16.89 -5.01
CA HIS A 256 -4.43 -16.14 -3.77
C HIS A 256 -4.89 -14.71 -4.03
N ASP A 257 -5.49 -14.05 -3.05
CA ASP A 257 -5.93 -12.65 -3.08
C ASP A 257 -5.56 -11.87 -1.82
N ASP A 258 -4.64 -12.39 -1.00
CA ASP A 258 -4.29 -11.82 0.31
C ASP A 258 -3.75 -10.39 0.20
N LEU A 259 -2.84 -10.13 -0.74
CA LEU A 259 -2.30 -8.78 -1.00
C LEU A 259 -3.35 -7.86 -1.64
N VAL A 260 -4.17 -8.38 -2.54
CA VAL A 260 -5.29 -7.62 -3.13
C VAL A 260 -6.32 -7.29 -2.06
N MET A 261 -6.58 -8.19 -1.10
CA MET A 261 -7.47 -7.90 0.03
C MET A 261 -6.94 -6.76 0.90
N CYS A 262 -5.62 -6.68 1.15
CA CYS A 262 -5.02 -5.49 1.78
C CYS A 262 -5.34 -4.21 0.98
N LEU A 263 -5.24 -4.23 -0.35
CA LEU A 263 -5.59 -3.08 -1.18
C LEU A 263 -7.10 -2.80 -1.22
N VAL A 264 -7.95 -3.81 -1.10
CA VAL A 264 -9.41 -3.64 -0.94
C VAL A 264 -9.72 -2.91 0.36
N LEU A 265 -9.02 -3.23 1.46
CA LEU A 265 -9.11 -2.48 2.71
C LEU A 265 -8.67 -1.03 2.52
N TYR A 266 -7.60 -0.78 1.74
CA TYR A 266 -7.17 0.58 1.40
C TYR A 266 -8.23 1.33 0.59
N GLY A 267 -8.83 0.70 -0.41
CA GLY A 267 -9.93 1.28 -1.18
C GLY A 267 -11.13 1.67 -0.32
N TRP A 268 -11.44 0.88 0.73
CA TRP A 268 -12.46 1.24 1.71
C TRP A 268 -12.01 2.39 2.61
N LEU A 269 -10.75 2.40 3.03
CA LEU A 269 -10.18 3.37 3.98
C LEU A 269 -10.08 4.77 3.37
N VAL A 270 -9.56 4.89 2.14
CA VAL A 270 -9.22 6.19 1.51
C VAL A 270 -10.41 7.12 1.31
N VAL A 271 -11.63 6.58 1.34
CA VAL A 271 -12.87 7.36 1.20
C VAL A 271 -13.49 7.74 2.55
N GLN A 272 -12.99 7.23 3.66
CA GLN A 272 -13.48 7.56 4.99
C GLN A 272 -13.11 8.99 5.37
N ASP A 273 -14.08 9.79 5.77
CA ASP A 273 -13.86 11.21 6.08
C ASP A 273 -12.84 11.39 7.21
N TYR A 274 -12.95 10.57 8.26
CA TYR A 274 -12.00 10.63 9.37
C TYR A 274 -10.55 10.31 8.94
N TYR A 275 -10.34 9.38 8.01
CA TYR A 275 -9.00 9.10 7.49
C TYR A 275 -8.43 10.28 6.69
N LYS A 276 -9.26 10.94 5.89
CA LYS A 276 -8.87 12.16 5.17
C LYS A 276 -8.50 13.30 6.13
N GLU A 277 -9.24 13.42 7.24
CA GLU A 277 -8.94 14.40 8.29
C GLU A 277 -7.62 14.07 8.98
N LEU A 278 -7.34 12.79 9.30
CA LEU A 278 -6.08 12.35 9.90
C LEU A 278 -4.89 12.72 9.01
N ILE A 279 -4.89 12.32 7.74
CA ILE A 279 -3.82 12.65 6.80
C ILE A 279 -3.66 14.16 6.68
N SER A 280 -4.74 14.91 6.53
CA SER A 280 -4.69 16.37 6.41
C SER A 280 -4.16 17.06 7.66
N SER A 281 -4.44 16.54 8.85
CA SER A 281 -3.94 17.09 10.12
C SER A 281 -2.46 16.78 10.32
N ASP A 282 -2.02 15.58 9.97
CA ASP A 282 -0.61 15.18 10.07
C ASP A 282 0.26 15.94 9.08
N ILE A 283 -0.19 16.15 7.85
CA ILE A 283 0.51 17.02 6.88
C ILE A 283 0.65 18.44 7.43
N LYS A 284 -0.40 19.01 7.99
CA LYS A 284 -0.35 20.37 8.59
C LYS A 284 0.63 20.42 9.76
N LYS A 285 0.61 19.42 10.65
CA LYS A 285 1.55 19.32 11.77
C LYS A 285 2.99 19.23 11.27
N THR A 286 3.25 18.37 10.28
CA THR A 286 4.57 18.22 9.67
C THR A 286 5.09 19.54 9.08
N ILE A 287 4.24 20.30 8.36
CA ILE A 287 4.60 21.62 7.81
C ILE A 287 4.89 22.62 8.95
N GLN A 288 4.12 22.60 10.03
CA GLN A 288 4.35 23.46 11.18
C GLN A 288 5.67 23.14 11.88
N ASP A 289 5.99 21.86 12.08
CA ASP A 289 7.22 21.40 12.71
C ASP A 289 8.45 21.75 11.83
N GLN A 290 8.34 21.63 10.50
CA GLN A 290 9.38 22.05 9.56
C GLN A 290 9.62 23.57 9.63
N ASN A 291 8.55 24.36 9.62
CA ASN A 291 8.65 25.81 9.73
C ASN A 291 9.25 26.24 11.08
N ALA A 292 8.90 25.54 12.17
CA ALA A 292 9.49 25.80 13.48
C ALA A 292 11.00 25.51 13.50
N LYS A 293 11.45 24.40 12.91
CA LYS A 293 12.87 24.07 12.76
C LYS A 293 13.63 25.11 11.93
N VAL A 294 13.05 25.54 10.81
CA VAL A 294 13.68 26.59 9.98
C VAL A 294 13.82 27.89 10.76
N ILE A 295 12.80 28.26 11.55
CA ILE A 295 12.86 29.45 12.43
C ILE A 295 13.92 29.28 13.52
N GLU A 296 14.02 28.08 14.13
CA GLU A 296 15.08 27.79 15.11
C GLU A 296 16.49 27.84 14.50
N ASP A 297 16.66 27.30 13.30
CA ASP A 297 17.95 27.33 12.58
C ASP A 297 18.33 28.73 12.12
N ASP A 298 17.34 29.57 11.75
CA ASP A 298 17.55 30.98 11.40
C ASP A 298 17.68 31.91 12.62
N MET A 299 17.30 31.45 13.82
CA MET A 299 17.63 32.14 15.05
C MET A 299 19.14 31.97 15.32
N VAL A 300 19.94 32.84 14.74
CA VAL A 300 21.31 33.00 15.15
C VAL A 300 21.33 33.14 16.68
N PRO A 301 22.08 32.32 17.43
CA PRO A 301 22.20 32.54 18.85
C PRO A 301 22.66 34.00 19.00
N PHE A 302 21.80 34.82 19.62
CA PHE A 302 22.20 36.18 20.03
C PHE A 302 23.45 35.96 20.86
N GLY A 303 24.58 36.17 20.20
CA GLY A 303 25.89 36.05 20.81
C GLY A 303 25.85 36.88 22.07
N PHE A 304 26.43 36.36 23.13
CA PHE A 304 26.71 37.09 24.33
C PHE A 304 27.12 38.51 23.95
N ILE A 305 26.32 39.49 24.31
CA ILE A 305 26.77 40.86 24.36
C ILE A 305 27.86 40.81 25.44
N GLU A 306 29.10 40.70 25.06
CA GLU A 306 30.23 41.03 25.93
C GLU A 306 29.95 42.46 26.36
N ASP A 307 29.48 42.62 27.61
CA ASP A 307 29.51 43.91 28.26
C ASP A 307 30.95 44.40 28.22
N GLY A 308 31.19 45.40 27.37
CA GLY A 308 32.49 46.05 27.23
C GLY A 308 32.89 46.84 28.49
N ILE A 309 32.90 46.15 29.64
CA ILE A 309 33.40 46.65 30.92
C ILE A 309 34.49 45.68 31.40
N SER A 310 35.60 45.69 30.73
CA SER A 310 36.85 45.21 31.25
C SER A 310 37.97 45.95 30.55
N ASP A 311 38.22 47.21 31.03
CA ASP A 311 39.53 47.82 31.01
C ASP A 311 39.42 49.15 31.76
N ILE A 312 39.41 49.06 33.10
CA ILE A 312 39.87 50.16 33.96
C ILE A 312 41.37 49.87 34.15
N PRO A 313 42.28 50.68 33.60
CA PRO A 313 43.65 50.48 33.86
C PRO A 313 43.94 50.84 35.34
N ASP A 314 44.50 49.91 36.09
CA ASP A 314 45.19 50.15 37.35
C ASP A 314 46.28 51.12 37.12
N GLY A 315 46.23 52.31 37.73
CA GLY A 315 47.27 53.22 37.69
C GLY A 315 46.93 54.63 38.18
N TYR A 316 46.75 54.80 39.50
CA TYR A 316 47.26 56.04 40.17
C TYR A 316 47.37 55.74 41.68
N SER A 317 48.60 55.31 42.03
CA SER A 317 49.15 55.51 43.36
C SER A 317 49.45 56.98 43.50
N GLN A 318 48.82 57.65 44.40
CA GLN A 318 49.41 58.88 44.99
C GLN A 318 49.54 58.67 46.47
N GLU A 319 50.84 58.59 46.86
CA GLU A 319 51.36 58.94 48.16
C GLU A 319 50.95 60.36 48.49
N GLY A 320 50.69 60.65 49.73
CA GLY A 320 50.54 62.01 50.24
C GLY A 320 50.06 62.05 51.70
N SER A 321 51.02 61.88 52.59
CA SER A 321 51.17 62.34 53.96
C SER A 321 50.25 63.48 54.37
N TRP A 322 49.60 63.37 55.49
CA TRP A 322 49.75 64.06 56.77
C TRP A 322 48.77 63.55 57.80
#